data_a1f7358ad69c2b90dfcf9c9283bd9ffc
#
_entry.id   a1f7358ad69c2b90dfcf9c9283bd9ffc
#
_cell.length_a   1.000
_cell.length_b   1.000
_cell.length_c   1.000
_cell.angle_alpha   90.00
_cell.angle_beta   90.00
_cell.angle_gamma   90.00
#
_symmetry.space_group_name_H-M   'P 1'
#
loop_
_entity.id
_entity.type
_entity.pdbx_description
1 polymer ?
#
loop_
_entity_poly.entity_id
_entity_poly.type
_entity_poly.pdbx_seq_one_letter_code
_entity_poly.pdbx_strand_id
1 'polypeptide(L)'
;MSEDLGGTVDGMLSSTVVTRVAVVLAAFLVTGAGAGVLWERLWDAPDGLTYKGQWYLEPAGPDYSFSGIALFVMIAFPLGLVLAVLAGLRRDHEVATVLAVLVGACLAGVVMYVVGSSLGPDDPQVLAAGKPDYTPLSGGLGLTAPDPDREPWHSTALVAFPVGAMAGLVGTSLLGSRGLGRRPRG
;
A
#
# COMPACT_ATOMS: atom_id res chain seq x y z
N MET A 1 -26.94 -26.03 -23.26
CA MET A 1 -26.69 -24.89 -22.35
C MET A 1 -25.35 -25.00 -21.64
N SER A 2 -24.42 -25.81 -22.13
CA SER A 2 -23.07 -26.04 -21.58
C SER A 2 -21.92 -25.61 -22.49
N GLU A 3 -22.20 -25.08 -23.69
CA GLU A 3 -21.16 -24.63 -24.64
C GLU A 3 -20.74 -23.17 -24.48
N ASP A 4 -21.52 -22.35 -23.76
CA ASP A 4 -21.28 -20.91 -23.65
C ASP A 4 -20.29 -20.52 -22.53
N LEU A 5 -19.95 -21.46 -21.65
CA LEU A 5 -19.01 -21.22 -20.56
C LEU A 5 -17.55 -21.43 -20.99
N GLY A 6 -17.28 -22.20 -22.04
CA GLY A 6 -15.94 -22.44 -22.59
C GLY A 6 -15.35 -21.20 -23.29
N GLY A 7 -16.17 -20.50 -24.05
CA GLY A 7 -15.71 -19.33 -24.84
C GLY A 7 -15.30 -18.11 -24.00
N THR A 8 -15.87 -17.94 -22.79
CA THR A 8 -15.52 -16.85 -21.89
C THR A 8 -14.20 -17.08 -21.15
N VAL A 9 -13.86 -18.32 -20.85
CA VAL A 9 -12.61 -18.69 -20.16
C VAL A 9 -11.43 -18.63 -21.11
N ASP A 10 -11.58 -19.06 -22.36
CA ASP A 10 -10.52 -19.00 -23.39
C ASP A 10 -10.18 -17.55 -23.78
N GLY A 11 -11.13 -16.63 -23.79
CA GLY A 11 -10.88 -15.21 -24.01
C GLY A 11 -10.10 -14.52 -22.88
N MET A 12 -10.23 -14.99 -21.65
CA MET A 12 -9.49 -14.48 -20.49
C MET A 12 -8.04 -14.97 -20.46
N LEU A 13 -7.74 -16.07 -21.09
CA LEU A 13 -6.39 -16.69 -21.13
C LEU A 13 -5.58 -16.31 -22.38
N SER A 14 -6.01 -15.31 -23.15
CA SER A 14 -5.19 -14.84 -24.27
C SER A 14 -3.85 -14.32 -23.76
N SER A 15 -2.75 -14.63 -24.45
CA SER A 15 -1.39 -14.25 -24.04
C SER A 15 -1.26 -12.72 -23.80
N THR A 16 -2.04 -11.92 -24.51
CA THR A 16 -2.09 -10.46 -24.36
C THR A 16 -2.67 -10.04 -23.00
N VAL A 17 -3.75 -10.69 -22.53
CA VAL A 17 -4.35 -10.39 -21.22
C VAL A 17 -3.40 -10.78 -20.10
N VAL A 18 -2.80 -11.98 -20.18
CA VAL A 18 -1.83 -12.46 -19.18
C VAL A 18 -0.63 -11.50 -19.08
N THR A 19 -0.06 -11.10 -20.22
CA THR A 19 1.06 -10.15 -20.23
C THR A 19 0.67 -8.81 -19.60
N ARG A 20 -0.53 -8.31 -19.89
CA ARG A 20 -1.02 -7.06 -19.31
C ARG A 20 -1.20 -7.15 -17.80
N VAL A 21 -1.83 -8.20 -17.31
CA VAL A 21 -2.01 -8.45 -15.87
C VAL A 21 -0.64 -8.52 -15.20
N ALA A 22 0.31 -9.26 -15.77
CA ALA A 22 1.66 -9.38 -15.24
C ALA A 22 2.39 -8.03 -15.16
N VAL A 23 2.28 -7.18 -16.21
CA VAL A 23 2.87 -5.84 -16.22
C VAL A 23 2.25 -4.94 -15.15
N VAL A 24 0.93 -4.97 -14.99
CA VAL A 24 0.25 -4.19 -13.95
C VAL A 24 0.69 -4.64 -12.56
N LEU A 25 0.68 -5.94 -12.29
CA LEU A 25 1.13 -6.48 -11.01
C LEU A 25 2.59 -6.13 -10.72
N ALA A 26 3.49 -6.29 -11.71
CA ALA A 26 4.90 -5.94 -11.56
C ALA A 26 5.09 -4.44 -11.26
N ALA A 27 4.34 -3.56 -11.94
CA ALA A 27 4.39 -2.13 -11.68
C ALA A 27 3.97 -1.80 -10.23
N PHE A 28 2.90 -2.41 -9.73
CA PHE A 28 2.46 -2.23 -8.35
C PHE A 28 3.49 -2.76 -7.34
N LEU A 29 4.06 -3.94 -7.57
CA LEU A 29 5.07 -4.53 -6.68
C LEU A 29 6.34 -3.68 -6.61
N VAL A 30 6.86 -3.24 -7.76
CA VAL A 30 8.05 -2.39 -7.83
C VAL A 30 7.80 -1.05 -7.15
N THR A 31 6.62 -0.45 -7.39
CA THR A 31 6.25 0.81 -6.74
C THR A 31 6.06 0.64 -5.25
N GLY A 32 5.43 -0.46 -4.81
CA GLY A 32 5.29 -0.79 -3.39
C GLY A 32 6.64 -0.94 -2.69
N ALA A 33 7.60 -1.64 -3.32
CA ALA A 33 8.95 -1.77 -2.77
C ALA A 33 9.67 -0.41 -2.68
N GLY A 34 9.62 0.41 -3.74
CA GLY A 34 10.17 1.76 -3.74
C GLY A 34 9.51 2.68 -2.71
N ALA A 35 8.20 2.56 -2.54
CA ALA A 35 7.44 3.29 -1.53
C ALA A 35 7.83 2.87 -0.11
N GLY A 36 8.16 1.60 0.13
CA GLY A 36 8.66 1.11 1.41
C GLY A 36 10.01 1.73 1.78
N VAL A 37 10.94 1.79 0.81
CA VAL A 37 12.22 2.49 0.99
C VAL A 37 12.02 3.98 1.26
N LEU A 38 11.09 4.60 0.53
CA LEU A 38 10.80 6.02 0.72
C LEU A 38 10.18 6.29 2.10
N TRP A 39 9.29 5.41 2.55
CA TRP A 39 8.65 5.49 3.86
C TRP A 39 9.69 5.42 4.99
N GLU A 40 10.61 4.47 4.94
CA GLU A 40 11.69 4.35 5.91
C GLU A 40 12.59 5.60 5.90
N ARG A 41 12.96 6.10 4.72
CA ARG A 41 13.87 7.26 4.62
C ARG A 41 13.27 8.59 5.04
N LEU A 42 11.96 8.76 4.92
CA LEU A 42 11.26 9.99 5.31
C LEU A 42 10.75 9.95 6.75
N TRP A 43 10.79 8.78 7.37
CA TRP A 43 10.33 8.63 8.74
C TRP A 43 11.47 8.94 9.72
N ASP A 44 11.17 9.83 10.67
CA ASP A 44 12.06 10.12 11.78
C ASP A 44 11.69 9.25 12.97
N ALA A 45 12.62 8.41 13.42
CA ALA A 45 12.41 7.53 14.55
C ALA A 45 12.21 8.34 15.84
N PRO A 46 11.10 8.16 16.57
CA PRO A 46 10.92 8.81 17.85
C PRO A 46 11.90 8.24 18.87
N ASP A 47 12.42 9.09 19.73
CA ASP A 47 13.26 8.69 20.84
C ASP A 47 12.44 8.11 21.98
N GLY A 48 13.03 7.20 22.74
CA GLY A 48 12.43 6.61 23.92
C GLY A 48 13.49 6.09 24.88
N LEU A 49 13.02 5.67 26.04
CA LEU A 49 13.86 5.17 27.13
C LEU A 49 13.39 3.79 27.60
N THR A 50 14.33 2.98 28.01
CA THR A 50 14.02 1.69 28.66
C THR A 50 13.71 1.92 30.14
N TYR A 51 12.67 1.24 30.64
CA TYR A 51 12.37 1.18 32.07
C TYR A 51 11.78 -0.17 32.42
N LYS A 52 12.33 -0.85 33.37
CA LYS A 52 11.93 -2.21 33.81
C LYS A 52 11.83 -3.22 32.67
N GLY A 53 12.77 -3.13 31.70
CA GLY A 53 12.81 -4.03 30.55
C GLY A 53 11.75 -3.76 29.48
N GLN A 54 11.08 -2.61 29.54
CA GLN A 54 10.12 -2.14 28.53
C GLN A 54 10.61 -0.82 27.94
N TRP A 55 10.23 -0.56 26.68
CA TRP A 55 10.50 0.71 26.01
C TRP A 55 9.34 1.67 26.18
N TYR A 56 9.64 2.92 26.49
CA TYR A 56 8.68 4.01 26.64
C TYR A 56 9.08 5.18 25.76
N LEU A 57 8.09 5.72 25.04
CA LEU A 57 8.26 6.90 24.20
C LEU A 57 8.54 8.15 25.05
N GLU A 58 9.53 8.98 24.66
CA GLU A 58 9.85 10.24 25.33
C GLU A 58 10.17 11.34 24.29
N PRO A 59 9.44 12.47 24.28
CA PRO A 59 8.28 12.79 25.14
C PRO A 59 7.06 11.94 24.77
N ALA A 60 6.33 11.48 25.77
CA ALA A 60 5.10 10.74 25.54
C ALA A 60 4.04 11.63 24.87
N GLY A 61 3.56 11.20 23.69
CA GLY A 61 2.53 11.92 22.97
C GLY A 61 1.98 11.10 21.80
N PRO A 62 0.67 11.20 21.52
CA PRO A 62 0.05 10.43 20.43
C PRO A 62 0.59 10.80 19.04
N ASP A 63 1.04 12.06 18.86
CA ASP A 63 1.47 12.58 17.57
C ASP A 63 2.70 11.85 17.02
N TYR A 64 3.65 11.50 17.89
CA TYR A 64 4.84 10.74 17.50
C TYR A 64 4.53 9.31 17.12
N SER A 65 3.58 8.68 17.81
CA SER A 65 3.17 7.31 17.54
C SER A 65 2.46 7.16 16.20
N PHE A 66 1.75 8.20 15.73
CA PHE A 66 1.01 8.18 14.48
C PHE A 66 1.81 8.66 13.26
N SER A 67 2.98 9.27 13.45
CA SER A 67 3.76 9.85 12.35
C SER A 67 4.08 8.82 11.25
N GLY A 68 4.50 7.62 11.63
CA GLY A 68 4.80 6.53 10.71
C GLY A 68 3.58 6.08 9.91
N ILE A 69 2.41 5.95 10.56
CA ILE A 69 1.15 5.57 9.93
C ILE A 69 0.68 6.65 8.95
N ALA A 70 0.71 7.92 9.38
CA ALA A 70 0.31 9.03 8.54
C ALA A 70 1.19 9.14 7.29
N LEU A 71 2.50 9.00 7.44
CA LEU A 71 3.45 9.03 6.33
C LEU A 71 3.22 7.86 5.35
N PHE A 72 2.95 6.65 5.88
CA PHE A 72 2.58 5.50 5.06
C PHE A 72 1.36 5.81 4.18
N VAL A 73 0.29 6.33 4.75
CA VAL A 73 -0.94 6.68 4.02
C VAL A 73 -0.68 7.78 2.99
N MET A 74 0.09 8.82 3.36
CA MET A 74 0.43 9.92 2.46
C MET A 74 1.25 9.50 1.25
N ILE A 75 2.03 8.43 1.35
CA ILE A 75 2.79 7.86 0.23
C ILE A 75 1.93 6.86 -0.55
N ALA A 76 1.28 5.93 0.15
CA ALA A 76 0.56 4.80 -0.46
C ALA A 76 -0.66 5.24 -1.28
N PHE A 77 -1.46 6.17 -0.75
CA PHE A 77 -2.69 6.61 -1.41
C PHE A 77 -2.44 7.28 -2.78
N PRO A 78 -1.57 8.31 -2.92
CA PRO A 78 -1.34 8.95 -4.21
C PRO A 78 -0.64 8.03 -5.20
N LEU A 79 0.26 7.13 -4.75
CA LEU A 79 0.89 6.17 -5.64
C LEU A 79 -0.12 5.16 -6.18
N GLY A 80 -1.01 4.64 -5.34
CA GLY A 80 -2.11 3.77 -5.77
C GLY A 80 -3.00 4.45 -6.80
N LEU A 81 -3.37 5.71 -6.56
CA LEU A 81 -4.19 6.52 -7.44
C LEU A 81 -3.51 6.71 -8.81
N VAL A 82 -2.25 7.13 -8.83
CA VAL A 82 -1.50 7.38 -10.07
C VAL A 82 -1.35 6.10 -10.90
N LEU A 83 -0.96 4.99 -10.27
CA LEU A 83 -0.82 3.71 -10.98
C LEU A 83 -2.14 3.24 -11.57
N ALA A 84 -3.23 3.37 -10.84
CA ALA A 84 -4.55 2.99 -11.31
C ALA A 84 -5.05 3.88 -12.46
N VAL A 85 -4.79 5.19 -12.41
CA VAL A 85 -5.05 6.10 -13.53
C VAL A 85 -4.28 5.64 -14.77
N LEU A 86 -2.98 5.39 -14.65
CA LEU A 86 -2.15 4.94 -15.76
C LEU A 86 -2.62 3.59 -16.34
N ALA A 87 -3.01 2.64 -15.48
CA ALA A 87 -3.58 1.37 -15.92
C ALA A 87 -4.93 1.52 -16.61
N GLY A 88 -5.78 2.43 -16.11
CA GLY A 88 -7.13 2.69 -16.62
C GLY A 88 -7.18 3.50 -17.92
N LEU A 89 -6.11 4.19 -18.32
CA LEU A 89 -6.05 4.91 -19.59
C LEU A 89 -6.19 3.97 -20.80
N ARG A 90 -5.82 2.70 -20.66
CA ARG A 90 -5.96 1.68 -21.71
C ARG A 90 -7.27 0.93 -21.51
N ARG A 91 -8.25 1.18 -22.36
CA ARG A 91 -9.64 0.69 -22.21
C ARG A 91 -9.86 -0.77 -22.64
N ASP A 92 -8.83 -1.48 -23.09
CA ASP A 92 -8.96 -2.88 -23.48
C ASP A 92 -8.99 -3.78 -22.23
N HIS A 93 -9.88 -4.77 -22.20
CA HIS A 93 -9.99 -5.77 -21.12
C HIS A 93 -10.27 -5.16 -19.72
N GLU A 94 -11.29 -4.33 -19.60
CA GLU A 94 -11.62 -3.56 -18.39
C GLU A 94 -11.68 -4.43 -17.11
N VAL A 95 -12.38 -5.55 -17.13
CA VAL A 95 -12.54 -6.43 -15.94
C VAL A 95 -11.20 -6.99 -15.46
N ALA A 96 -10.39 -7.52 -16.39
CA ALA A 96 -9.08 -8.07 -16.03
C ALA A 96 -8.15 -6.98 -15.47
N THR A 97 -8.23 -5.76 -16.02
CA THR A 97 -7.45 -4.62 -15.52
C THR A 97 -7.88 -4.20 -14.12
N VAL A 98 -9.19 -4.10 -13.85
CA VAL A 98 -9.71 -3.74 -12.52
C VAL A 98 -9.26 -4.77 -11.47
N LEU A 99 -9.38 -6.07 -11.77
CA LEU A 99 -8.93 -7.13 -10.87
C LEU A 99 -7.42 -7.09 -10.65
N ALA A 100 -6.63 -6.90 -11.71
CA ALA A 100 -5.18 -6.78 -11.61
C ALA A 100 -4.76 -5.57 -10.78
N VAL A 101 -5.42 -4.42 -10.94
CA VAL A 101 -5.17 -3.22 -10.15
C VAL A 101 -5.52 -3.44 -8.68
N LEU A 102 -6.68 -4.05 -8.39
CA LEU A 102 -7.10 -4.32 -7.01
C LEU A 102 -6.10 -5.25 -6.30
N VAL A 103 -5.78 -6.39 -6.92
CA VAL A 103 -4.83 -7.37 -6.37
C VAL A 103 -3.43 -6.73 -6.26
N GLY A 104 -2.98 -6.03 -7.31
CA GLY A 104 -1.70 -5.35 -7.33
C GLY A 104 -1.57 -4.30 -6.23
N ALA A 105 -2.63 -3.51 -6.00
CA ALA A 105 -2.65 -2.49 -4.96
C ALA A 105 -2.62 -3.08 -3.54
N CYS A 106 -3.34 -4.18 -3.30
CA CYS A 106 -3.26 -4.92 -2.03
C CYS A 106 -1.84 -5.44 -1.78
N LEU A 107 -1.24 -6.08 -2.80
CA LEU A 107 0.13 -6.59 -2.71
C LEU A 107 1.15 -5.45 -2.53
N ALA A 108 0.98 -4.32 -3.23
CA ALA A 108 1.86 -3.16 -3.09
C ALA A 108 1.86 -2.59 -1.66
N GLY A 109 0.69 -2.51 -1.01
CA GLY A 109 0.59 -2.09 0.39
C GLY A 109 1.35 -3.03 1.34
N VAL A 110 1.20 -4.34 1.14
CA VAL A 110 1.94 -5.36 1.91
C VAL A 110 3.44 -5.27 1.65
N VAL A 111 3.87 -5.17 0.39
CA VAL A 111 5.28 -5.05 0.03
C VAL A 111 5.88 -3.77 0.59
N MET A 112 5.17 -2.64 0.50
CA MET A 112 5.60 -1.38 1.11
C MET A 112 5.85 -1.52 2.60
N TYR A 113 4.92 -2.18 3.32
CA TYR A 113 5.07 -2.43 4.75
C TYR A 113 6.28 -3.33 5.03
N VAL A 114 6.38 -4.49 4.37
CA VAL A 114 7.47 -5.46 4.59
C VAL A 114 8.83 -4.86 4.29
N VAL A 115 8.97 -4.14 3.17
CA VAL A 115 10.25 -3.51 2.80
C VAL A 115 10.60 -2.39 3.78
N GLY A 116 9.67 -1.49 4.09
CA GLY A 116 9.93 -0.37 4.99
C GLY A 116 10.27 -0.83 6.41
N SER A 117 9.50 -1.78 6.97
CA SER A 117 9.78 -2.31 8.31
C SER A 117 11.06 -3.13 8.39
N SER A 118 11.45 -3.82 7.30
CA SER A 118 12.72 -4.57 7.27
C SER A 118 13.97 -3.70 7.14
N LEU A 119 13.82 -2.47 6.67
CA LEU A 119 14.91 -1.49 6.56
C LEU A 119 15.00 -0.59 7.81
N GLY A 120 13.88 -0.44 8.52
CA GLY A 120 13.81 0.35 9.74
C GLY A 120 14.52 -0.31 10.94
N PRO A 121 14.61 0.41 12.08
CA PRO A 121 15.16 -0.13 13.31
C PRO A 121 14.36 -1.35 13.80
N ASP A 122 15.05 -2.26 14.48
CA ASP A 122 14.41 -3.39 15.16
C ASP A 122 13.41 -2.93 16.22
N ASP A 123 12.47 -3.81 16.56
CA ASP A 123 11.44 -3.54 17.57
C ASP A 123 12.08 -3.13 18.90
N PRO A 124 11.85 -1.89 19.37
CA PRO A 124 12.46 -1.39 20.59
C PRO A 124 11.98 -2.15 21.84
N GLN A 125 10.81 -2.80 21.82
CA GLN A 125 10.35 -3.62 22.93
C GLN A 125 11.23 -4.88 23.09
N VAL A 126 11.60 -5.51 21.96
CA VAL A 126 12.53 -6.66 21.97
C VAL A 126 13.92 -6.23 22.40
N LEU A 127 14.38 -5.07 21.94
CA LEU A 127 15.69 -4.53 22.29
C LEU A 127 15.77 -4.08 23.76
N ALA A 128 14.66 -3.61 24.36
CA ALA A 128 14.61 -3.16 25.74
C ALA A 128 14.78 -4.33 26.74
N ALA A 129 14.37 -5.53 26.33
CA ALA A 129 14.49 -6.71 27.17
C ALA A 129 15.96 -7.00 27.48
N GLY A 130 16.36 -6.83 28.76
CA GLY A 130 17.73 -7.08 29.22
C GLY A 130 18.67 -5.86 29.17
N LYS A 131 18.19 -4.68 28.77
CA LYS A 131 18.97 -3.44 28.89
C LYS A 131 18.74 -2.75 30.23
N PRO A 132 19.74 -1.99 30.72
CA PRO A 132 19.59 -1.17 31.92
C PRO A 132 18.49 -0.13 31.77
N ASP A 133 17.87 0.26 32.90
CA ASP A 133 16.90 1.34 32.93
C ASP A 133 17.53 2.65 32.43
N TYR A 134 16.69 3.47 31.77
CA TYR A 134 17.09 4.77 31.16
C TYR A 134 18.08 4.67 30.01
N THR A 135 18.20 3.50 29.36
CA THR A 135 18.96 3.40 28.11
C THR A 135 18.15 4.01 26.95
N PRO A 136 18.69 5.00 26.21
CA PRO A 136 18.00 5.57 25.07
C PRO A 136 17.92 4.55 23.93
N LEU A 137 16.74 4.39 23.35
CA LEU A 137 16.45 3.54 22.18
C LEU A 137 15.50 4.27 21.27
N SER A 138 15.78 4.23 19.96
CA SER A 138 14.87 4.76 18.94
C SER A 138 13.69 3.82 18.74
N GLY A 139 12.52 4.39 18.44
CA GLY A 139 11.30 3.66 18.13
C GLY A 139 11.41 2.81 16.86
N GLY A 140 10.62 1.74 16.77
CA GLY A 140 10.51 0.91 15.57
C GLY A 140 9.54 1.49 14.52
N LEU A 141 9.84 1.28 13.25
CA LEU A 141 8.95 1.64 12.16
C LEU A 141 7.83 0.61 12.02
N GLY A 142 6.59 1.01 12.29
CA GLY A 142 5.46 0.09 12.26
C GLY A 142 4.12 0.78 12.00
N LEU A 143 3.08 -0.05 11.86
CA LEU A 143 1.70 0.38 11.64
C LEU A 143 0.79 0.08 12.84
N THR A 144 1.35 -0.21 14.01
CA THR A 144 0.63 -0.72 15.19
C THR A 144 0.43 0.32 16.29
N ALA A 145 1.04 1.49 16.15
CA ALA A 145 0.88 2.54 17.16
C ALA A 145 -0.58 2.97 17.35
N PRO A 146 -1.02 3.27 18.58
CA PRO A 146 -0.25 3.29 19.83
C PRO A 146 -0.23 1.92 20.57
N ASP A 147 -0.82 0.87 20.00
CA ASP A 147 -1.00 -0.44 20.65
C ASP A 147 0.07 -1.43 20.14
N PRO A 148 1.12 -1.71 20.92
CA PRO A 148 2.21 -2.61 20.51
C PRO A 148 1.76 -4.07 20.40
N ASP A 149 0.70 -4.47 21.10
CA ASP A 149 0.17 -5.84 21.06
C ASP A 149 -0.69 -6.12 19.83
N ARG A 150 -0.97 -5.07 19.03
CA ARG A 150 -1.78 -5.19 17.84
C ARG A 150 -0.96 -5.69 16.65
N GLU A 151 -1.48 -6.72 16.00
CA GLU A 151 -0.86 -7.24 14.78
C GLU A 151 -0.89 -6.22 13.63
N PRO A 152 0.23 -6.01 12.89
CA PRO A 152 0.32 -5.04 11.81
C PRO A 152 -0.74 -5.22 10.72
N TRP A 153 -1.18 -6.45 10.50
CA TRP A 153 -2.20 -6.82 9.50
C TRP A 153 -3.59 -6.28 9.82
N HIS A 154 -3.85 -5.88 11.05
CA HIS A 154 -5.10 -5.23 11.46
C HIS A 154 -5.05 -3.71 11.29
N SER A 155 -3.96 -3.15 10.77
CA SER A 155 -3.85 -1.72 10.50
C SER A 155 -4.66 -1.32 9.28
N THR A 156 -5.57 -0.36 9.45
CA THR A 156 -6.34 0.22 8.35
C THR A 156 -5.46 0.98 7.35
N ALA A 157 -4.23 1.32 7.72
CA ALA A 157 -3.29 1.98 6.81
C ALA A 157 -2.96 1.14 5.58
N LEU A 158 -2.97 -0.20 5.69
CA LEU A 158 -2.72 -1.11 4.56
C LEU A 158 -3.74 -0.96 3.43
N VAL A 159 -4.95 -0.48 3.72
CA VAL A 159 -5.96 -0.22 2.68
C VAL A 159 -5.73 1.09 1.92
N ALA A 160 -4.76 1.93 2.30
CA ALA A 160 -4.50 3.20 1.64
C ALA A 160 -4.15 3.03 0.16
N PHE A 161 -3.32 2.03 -0.17
CA PHE A 161 -2.96 1.70 -1.55
C PHE A 161 -4.19 1.29 -2.39
N PRO A 162 -4.98 0.27 -1.99
CA PRO A 162 -6.19 -0.10 -2.74
C PRO A 162 -7.25 1.00 -2.79
N VAL A 163 -7.43 1.79 -1.74
CA VAL A 163 -8.38 2.92 -1.76
C VAL A 163 -7.94 3.98 -2.77
N GLY A 164 -6.65 4.35 -2.79
CA GLY A 164 -6.10 5.25 -3.80
C GLY A 164 -6.28 4.70 -5.22
N ALA A 165 -6.01 3.42 -5.41
CA ALA A 165 -6.17 2.76 -6.71
C ALA A 165 -7.64 2.74 -7.18
N MET A 166 -8.58 2.43 -6.29
CA MET A 166 -10.01 2.48 -6.63
C MET A 166 -10.46 3.89 -6.96
N ALA A 167 -10.01 4.90 -6.23
CA ALA A 167 -10.28 6.30 -6.53
C ALA A 167 -9.75 6.69 -7.93
N GLY A 168 -8.55 6.24 -8.30
CA GLY A 168 -7.95 6.44 -9.63
C GLY A 168 -8.78 5.81 -10.75
N LEU A 169 -9.23 4.55 -10.59
CA LEU A 169 -10.09 3.89 -11.58
C LEU A 169 -11.45 4.58 -11.73
N VAL A 170 -12.07 4.96 -10.64
CA VAL A 170 -13.33 5.72 -10.68
C VAL A 170 -13.13 7.05 -11.39
N GLY A 171 -12.04 7.78 -11.09
CA GLY A 171 -11.69 9.02 -11.74
C GLY A 171 -11.55 8.88 -13.27
N THR A 172 -10.84 7.84 -13.74
CA THR A 172 -10.69 7.58 -15.18
C THR A 172 -12.01 7.22 -15.87
N SER A 173 -12.86 6.47 -15.18
CA SER A 173 -14.20 6.09 -15.71
C SER A 173 -15.10 7.31 -15.86
N LEU A 174 -15.13 8.21 -14.87
CA LEU A 174 -15.93 9.42 -14.91
C LEU A 174 -15.46 10.43 -15.98
N LEU A 175 -14.15 10.60 -16.13
CA LEU A 175 -13.56 11.48 -17.14
C LEU A 175 -13.75 10.90 -18.55
N GLY A 176 -13.61 9.58 -18.69
CA GLY A 176 -13.79 8.88 -19.95
C GLY A 176 -15.22 8.89 -20.48
N SER A 177 -16.23 8.86 -19.60
CA SER A 177 -17.64 8.95 -19.99
C SER A 177 -18.06 10.34 -20.49
N ARG A 178 -17.40 11.38 -20.00
CA ARG A 178 -17.66 12.77 -20.43
C ARG A 178 -17.03 13.12 -21.80
N GLY A 179 -15.96 12.41 -22.22
CA GLY A 179 -15.29 12.62 -23.51
C GLY A 179 -16.02 12.04 -24.72
N LEU A 180 -17.05 11.22 -24.53
CA LEU A 180 -17.92 10.67 -25.57
C LEU A 180 -19.19 11.51 -25.79
N GLY A 181 -19.09 12.84 -25.63
CA GLY A 181 -20.11 13.76 -26.06
C GLY A 181 -20.37 13.56 -27.53
N ARG A 182 -21.40 12.76 -27.83
CA ARG A 182 -22.29 12.71 -28.97
C ARG A 182 -21.90 13.74 -30.07
N ARG A 183 -21.19 13.31 -31.09
CA ARG A 183 -21.30 13.96 -32.38
C ARG A 183 -22.69 13.65 -32.93
N PRO A 184 -23.58 14.63 -33.15
CA PRO A 184 -24.80 14.39 -33.89
C PRO A 184 -24.38 14.02 -35.32
N ARG A 185 -24.81 12.85 -35.78
CA ARG A 185 -24.84 12.55 -37.20
C ARG A 185 -25.86 13.48 -37.80
N GLY A 186 -25.41 14.54 -38.48
CA GLY A 186 -26.17 15.26 -39.47
C GLY A 186 -26.22 14.47 -40.79
#